data_87380cf6fde890c3e423ed6fcdae098a
#
_entry.id   87380cf6fde890c3e423ed6fcdae098a
#
_cell.length_a   1.000
_cell.length_b   1.000
_cell.length_c   1.000
_cell.angle_alpha   90.00
_cell.angle_beta   90.00
_cell.angle_gamma   90.00
#
_symmetry.space_group_name_H-M   'P 1'
#
loop_
_entity.id
_entity.type
_entity.pdbx_description
1 polymer ?
#
loop_
_entity_poly.entity_id
_entity_poly.type
_entity_poly.pdbx_seq_one_letter_code
_entity_poly.pdbx_strand_id
1 'polypeptide(L)'
;EGKFNTSRQIAERLERELETNVALRVEPANIGFRVSGRGELHLSVLIETLRREGYEFEVGRPQVILIERDGQKMESVEELFVEVSPELLGSVSMELGARHGELTNQETTSQGQVRATYRITSRALIGLHNTLLTATKGTIIMSSLPCGYQPLGAPLSGLRNGVLIAAESGTSTAYALAGAEARGELYIGPGAEVYAGEIVGLNKRKDDLEINVCKGKQLTNMRSKSSDGAIQLTPYTQMSLEQCLDFIEDDELLEVTPQHLRLRKAELDPIKRKRAHRH
;
A
#
# COMPACT_ATOMS: atom_id res chain seq x y z
N GLU A 1 11.21 -14.96 11.96
CA GLU A 1 10.61 -16.05 11.15
C GLU A 1 11.53 -16.44 9.99
N GLY A 2 12.28 -15.49 9.42
CA GLY A 2 13.20 -15.71 8.33
C GLY A 2 14.52 -16.34 8.77
N LYS A 3 15.12 -17.14 7.89
CA LYS A 3 16.48 -17.70 8.10
C LYS A 3 17.57 -16.65 7.90
N PHE A 4 17.30 -15.65 7.05
CA PHE A 4 18.21 -14.61 6.62
C PHE A 4 17.63 -13.24 6.95
N ASN A 5 18.10 -12.61 8.01
CA ASN A 5 17.58 -11.34 8.54
C ASN A 5 18.66 -10.28 8.78
N THR A 6 19.91 -10.55 8.37
CA THR A 6 20.99 -9.58 8.53
C THR A 6 21.20 -8.76 7.26
N SER A 7 21.54 -7.49 7.40
CA SER A 7 21.85 -6.60 6.27
C SER A 7 22.93 -7.16 5.36
N ARG A 8 23.91 -7.87 5.91
CA ARG A 8 24.98 -8.52 5.13
C ARG A 8 24.44 -9.61 4.23
N GLN A 9 23.56 -10.50 4.74
CA GLN A 9 22.96 -11.58 3.95
C GLN A 9 22.09 -11.02 2.83
N ILE A 10 21.34 -9.94 3.12
CA ILE A 10 20.51 -9.26 2.12
C ILE A 10 21.41 -8.62 1.04
N ALA A 11 22.51 -7.95 1.44
CA ALA A 11 23.48 -7.38 0.50
C ALA A 11 24.05 -8.43 -0.45
N GLU A 12 24.59 -9.52 0.10
CA GLU A 12 25.18 -10.63 -0.68
C GLU A 12 24.15 -11.26 -1.65
N ARG A 13 22.87 -11.29 -1.27
CA ARG A 13 21.82 -11.79 -2.16
C ARG A 13 21.46 -10.79 -3.25
N LEU A 14 21.39 -9.50 -2.93
CA LEU A 14 21.14 -8.44 -3.90
C LEU A 14 22.30 -8.32 -4.91
N GLU A 15 23.55 -8.47 -4.48
CA GLU A 15 24.72 -8.51 -5.37
C GLU A 15 24.62 -9.65 -6.38
N ARG A 16 24.24 -10.86 -5.96
CA ARG A 16 24.00 -11.98 -6.87
C ARG A 16 22.86 -11.72 -7.86
N GLU A 17 21.82 -11.00 -7.45
CA GLU A 17 20.74 -10.62 -8.34
C GLU A 17 21.24 -9.68 -9.46
N LEU A 18 22.16 -8.76 -9.15
CA LEU A 18 22.75 -7.86 -10.14
C LEU A 18 23.54 -8.56 -11.25
N GLU A 19 24.05 -9.77 -11.01
CA GLU A 19 24.78 -10.56 -12.02
C GLU A 19 23.87 -10.99 -13.19
N THR A 20 22.59 -11.21 -12.91
CA THR A 20 21.62 -11.70 -13.90
C THR A 20 20.60 -10.66 -14.31
N ASN A 21 20.33 -9.66 -13.48
CA ASN A 21 19.28 -8.68 -13.65
C ASN A 21 19.85 -7.29 -13.97
N VAL A 22 20.20 -7.07 -15.23
CA VAL A 22 20.82 -5.82 -15.71
C VAL A 22 19.94 -4.58 -15.56
N ALA A 23 18.64 -4.74 -15.32
CA ALA A 23 17.72 -3.62 -15.12
C ALA A 23 17.58 -3.20 -13.64
N LEU A 24 18.22 -3.94 -12.74
CA LEU A 24 18.23 -3.63 -11.32
C LEU A 24 19.43 -2.75 -10.97
N ARG A 25 19.23 -1.82 -10.04
CA ARG A 25 20.30 -1.08 -9.38
C ARG A 25 20.13 -1.19 -7.88
N VAL A 26 21.23 -1.39 -7.17
CA VAL A 26 21.28 -1.46 -5.71
C VAL A 26 22.33 -0.47 -5.22
N GLU A 27 21.92 0.43 -4.36
CA GLU A 27 22.78 1.43 -3.75
C GLU A 27 22.62 1.38 -2.23
N PRO A 28 23.73 1.51 -1.47
CA PRO A 28 23.62 1.64 -0.02
C PRO A 28 22.87 2.93 0.34
N ALA A 29 22.00 2.85 1.34
CA ALA A 29 21.28 3.97 1.90
C ALA A 29 21.69 4.20 3.36
N ASN A 30 21.23 5.28 4.00
CA ASN A 30 21.47 5.53 5.42
C ASN A 30 20.97 4.37 6.30
N ILE A 31 19.85 3.77 5.90
CA ILE A 31 19.29 2.55 6.50
C ILE A 31 18.99 1.60 5.33
N GLY A 32 19.64 0.41 5.33
CA GLY A 32 19.43 -0.61 4.32
C GLY A 32 19.92 -0.24 2.91
N PHE A 33 19.14 -0.52 1.90
CA PHE A 33 19.49 -0.40 0.49
C PHE A 33 18.39 0.31 -0.29
N ARG A 34 18.79 1.14 -1.24
CA ARG A 34 17.91 1.65 -2.29
C ARG A 34 17.97 0.71 -3.48
N VAL A 35 16.85 0.07 -3.78
CA VAL A 35 16.73 -0.86 -4.90
C VAL A 35 15.87 -0.21 -5.97
N SER A 36 16.42 -0.07 -7.18
CA SER A 36 15.72 0.56 -8.30
C SER A 36 15.52 -0.44 -9.44
N GLY A 37 14.34 -0.48 -10.02
CA GLY A 37 13.96 -1.39 -11.08
C GLY A 37 13.18 -0.70 -12.19
N ARG A 38 12.72 -1.46 -13.19
CA ARG A 38 11.92 -0.94 -14.31
C ARG A 38 10.55 -0.41 -13.91
N GLY A 39 10.02 -0.90 -12.79
CA GLY A 39 8.69 -0.54 -12.31
C GLY A 39 8.30 -1.40 -11.11
N GLU A 40 7.09 -1.19 -10.66
CA GLU A 40 6.51 -1.77 -9.46
C GLU A 40 6.48 -3.32 -9.50
N LEU A 41 6.00 -3.89 -10.61
CA LEU A 41 5.97 -5.34 -10.80
C LEU A 41 7.37 -5.98 -10.75
N HIS A 42 8.39 -5.31 -11.30
CA HIS A 42 9.76 -5.82 -11.27
C HIS A 42 10.29 -5.90 -9.83
N LEU A 43 10.00 -4.89 -9.02
CA LEU A 43 10.39 -4.86 -7.61
C LEU A 43 9.58 -5.84 -6.77
N SER A 44 8.28 -5.99 -7.01
CA SER A 44 7.45 -6.94 -6.27
C SER A 44 7.86 -8.39 -6.53
N VAL A 45 8.26 -8.73 -7.75
CA VAL A 45 8.81 -10.07 -8.07
C VAL A 45 10.10 -10.32 -7.31
N LEU A 46 11.00 -9.34 -7.22
CA LEU A 46 12.24 -9.48 -6.43
C LEU A 46 11.93 -9.69 -4.95
N ILE A 47 11.04 -8.88 -4.38
CA ILE A 47 10.61 -8.97 -2.97
C ILE A 47 10.02 -10.35 -2.68
N GLU A 48 9.12 -10.84 -3.54
CA GLU A 48 8.50 -12.15 -3.39
C GLU A 48 9.52 -13.29 -3.53
N THR A 49 10.50 -13.16 -4.43
CA THR A 49 11.59 -14.13 -4.57
C THR A 49 12.42 -14.21 -3.29
N LEU A 50 12.85 -13.07 -2.74
CA LEU A 50 13.57 -13.02 -1.46
C LEU A 50 12.74 -13.62 -0.32
N ARG A 51 11.46 -13.32 -0.25
CA ARG A 51 10.53 -13.87 0.74
C ARG A 51 10.49 -15.40 0.68
N ARG A 52 10.36 -15.97 -0.50
CA ARG A 52 10.33 -17.43 -0.72
C ARG A 52 11.67 -18.12 -0.43
N GLU A 53 12.77 -17.41 -0.62
CA GLU A 53 14.11 -17.88 -0.26
C GLU A 53 14.36 -17.88 1.26
N GLY A 54 13.47 -17.26 2.05
CA GLY A 54 13.53 -17.24 3.52
C GLY A 54 14.18 -15.98 4.10
N TYR A 55 14.26 -14.90 3.33
CA TYR A 55 14.70 -13.59 3.81
C TYR A 55 13.58 -12.87 4.58
N GLU A 56 13.99 -12.10 5.59
CA GLU A 56 13.12 -11.23 6.37
C GLU A 56 13.67 -9.81 6.32
N PHE A 57 12.85 -8.86 5.90
CA PHE A 57 13.24 -7.47 5.69
C PHE A 57 12.04 -6.53 5.67
N GLU A 58 12.31 -5.24 5.70
CA GLU A 58 11.31 -4.18 5.62
C GLU A 58 11.42 -3.44 4.30
N VAL A 59 10.29 -3.02 3.76
CA VAL A 59 10.19 -2.26 2.51
C VAL A 59 9.43 -0.97 2.78
N GLY A 60 10.00 0.16 2.36
CA GLY A 60 9.32 1.45 2.34
C GLY A 60 8.52 1.65 1.05
N ARG A 61 7.75 2.72 1.02
CA ARG A 61 6.92 3.10 -0.13
C ARG A 61 7.76 3.19 -1.42
N PRO A 62 7.33 2.56 -2.50
CA PRO A 62 7.96 2.73 -3.82
C PRO A 62 7.93 4.20 -4.26
N GLN A 63 9.04 4.68 -4.82
CA GLN A 63 9.19 6.05 -5.28
C GLN A 63 9.67 6.08 -6.73
N VAL A 64 9.17 7.01 -7.51
CA VAL A 64 9.65 7.25 -8.87
C VAL A 64 10.97 8.01 -8.81
N ILE A 65 11.92 7.60 -9.65
CA ILE A 65 13.22 8.28 -9.78
C ILE A 65 13.02 9.61 -10.46
N LEU A 66 13.41 10.69 -9.77
CA LEU A 66 13.44 12.04 -10.34
C LEU A 66 14.77 12.26 -11.04
N ILE A 67 14.73 12.99 -12.15
CA ILE A 67 15.93 13.45 -12.83
C ILE A 67 16.13 14.95 -12.61
N GLU A 68 17.34 15.43 -12.70
CA GLU A 68 17.66 16.86 -12.64
C GLU A 68 18.03 17.36 -14.03
N ARG A 69 17.35 18.41 -14.48
CA ARG A 69 17.67 19.13 -15.73
C ARG A 69 17.68 20.62 -15.45
N ASP A 70 18.75 21.28 -15.82
CA ASP A 70 18.92 22.75 -15.66
C ASP A 70 18.67 23.24 -14.21
N GLY A 71 19.10 22.43 -13.21
CA GLY A 71 18.90 22.72 -11.79
C GLY A 71 17.47 22.52 -11.28
N GLN A 72 16.57 21.97 -12.09
CA GLN A 72 15.19 21.71 -11.74
C GLN A 72 14.92 20.19 -11.67
N LYS A 73 14.23 19.75 -10.61
CA LYS A 73 13.78 18.37 -10.49
C LYS A 73 12.62 18.13 -11.46
N MET A 74 12.76 17.07 -12.25
CA MET A 74 11.79 16.66 -13.25
C MET A 74 11.25 15.27 -12.91
N GLU A 75 9.97 15.06 -13.12
CA GLU A 75 9.31 13.76 -13.03
C GLU A 75 8.87 13.24 -14.40
N SER A 76 8.86 11.92 -14.57
CA SER A 76 8.41 11.31 -15.82
C SER A 76 6.89 11.41 -15.98
N VAL A 77 6.46 11.56 -17.22
CA VAL A 77 5.06 11.64 -17.64
C VAL A 77 4.76 10.50 -18.59
N GLU A 78 3.58 9.92 -18.45
CA GLU A 78 3.12 8.80 -19.28
C GLU A 78 1.79 9.15 -19.95
N GLU A 79 1.57 8.59 -21.12
CA GLU A 79 0.27 8.46 -21.73
C GLU A 79 -0.37 7.17 -21.23
N LEU A 80 -1.46 7.30 -20.48
CA LEU A 80 -2.24 6.21 -19.94
C LEU A 80 -3.46 5.97 -20.83
N PHE A 81 -3.56 4.77 -21.39
CA PHE A 81 -4.71 4.31 -22.16
C PHE A 81 -5.58 3.44 -21.26
N VAL A 82 -6.86 3.77 -21.19
CA VAL A 82 -7.86 3.00 -20.46
C VAL A 82 -9.02 2.64 -21.36
N GLU A 83 -9.49 1.40 -21.27
CA GLU A 83 -10.69 0.94 -21.95
C GLU A 83 -11.66 0.37 -20.91
N VAL A 84 -12.88 0.90 -20.88
CA VAL A 84 -13.87 0.62 -19.84
C VAL A 84 -15.27 0.76 -20.36
N SER A 85 -16.26 0.11 -19.72
CA SER A 85 -17.66 0.32 -20.05
C SER A 85 -18.11 1.75 -19.74
N PRO A 86 -19.03 2.33 -20.53
CA PRO A 86 -19.50 3.72 -20.36
C PRO A 86 -19.98 4.04 -18.93
N GLU A 87 -20.58 3.06 -18.26
CA GLU A 87 -21.16 3.19 -16.92
C GLU A 87 -20.07 3.42 -15.84
N LEU A 88 -18.86 2.90 -16.06
CA LEU A 88 -17.74 2.96 -15.11
C LEU A 88 -16.77 4.09 -15.41
N LEU A 89 -16.90 4.77 -16.55
CA LEU A 89 -16.03 5.87 -16.96
C LEU A 89 -15.99 6.99 -15.91
N GLY A 90 -17.13 7.30 -15.29
CA GLY A 90 -17.20 8.34 -14.25
C GLY A 90 -16.32 8.02 -13.03
N SER A 91 -16.33 6.77 -12.58
CA SER A 91 -15.47 6.32 -11.47
C SER A 91 -13.99 6.36 -11.85
N VAL A 92 -13.64 5.93 -13.05
CA VAL A 92 -12.27 5.99 -13.57
C VAL A 92 -11.78 7.44 -13.69
N SER A 93 -12.59 8.33 -14.25
CA SER A 93 -12.23 9.75 -14.41
C SER A 93 -12.08 10.46 -13.07
N MET A 94 -12.87 10.08 -12.06
CA MET A 94 -12.76 10.63 -10.72
C MET A 94 -11.42 10.24 -10.07
N GLU A 95 -11.02 8.96 -10.16
CA GLU A 95 -9.73 8.48 -9.64
C GLU A 95 -8.54 9.12 -10.35
N LEU A 96 -8.59 9.21 -11.67
CA LEU A 96 -7.54 9.85 -12.46
C LEU A 96 -7.46 11.36 -12.19
N GLY A 97 -8.60 12.03 -12.02
CA GLY A 97 -8.65 13.45 -11.63
C GLY A 97 -8.06 13.73 -10.25
N ALA A 98 -8.33 12.86 -9.26
CA ALA A 98 -7.71 12.96 -7.93
C ALA A 98 -6.18 12.82 -7.96
N ARG A 99 -5.65 12.17 -8.99
CA ARG A 99 -4.22 11.98 -9.25
C ARG A 99 -3.63 12.97 -10.27
N HIS A 100 -4.37 14.03 -10.59
CA HIS A 100 -4.00 15.07 -11.57
C HIS A 100 -3.79 14.53 -12.99
N GLY A 101 -4.48 13.44 -13.37
CA GLY A 101 -4.50 12.95 -14.75
C GLY A 101 -5.34 13.86 -15.66
N GLU A 102 -4.76 14.27 -16.78
CA GLU A 102 -5.40 15.11 -17.77
C GLU A 102 -5.96 14.26 -18.92
N LEU A 103 -7.27 14.32 -19.16
CA LEU A 103 -7.90 13.65 -20.31
C LEU A 103 -7.46 14.34 -21.60
N THR A 104 -6.80 13.61 -22.49
CA THR A 104 -6.32 14.12 -23.79
C THR A 104 -7.18 13.66 -24.96
N ASN A 105 -7.73 12.47 -24.90
CA ASN A 105 -8.62 11.92 -25.93
C ASN A 105 -9.64 10.97 -25.35
N GLN A 106 -10.82 10.88 -25.98
CA GLN A 106 -11.85 9.92 -25.64
C GLN A 106 -12.61 9.52 -26.90
N GLU A 107 -12.79 8.23 -27.10
CA GLU A 107 -13.54 7.68 -28.24
C GLU A 107 -14.38 6.48 -27.78
N THR A 108 -15.45 6.21 -28.51
CA THR A 108 -16.25 5.00 -28.29
C THR A 108 -15.85 3.95 -29.32
N THR A 109 -15.50 2.77 -28.87
CA THR A 109 -15.12 1.65 -29.74
C THR A 109 -16.35 1.07 -30.45
N SER A 110 -16.14 0.32 -31.52
CA SER A 110 -17.20 -0.40 -32.24
C SER A 110 -17.96 -1.41 -31.37
N GLN A 111 -17.38 -1.80 -30.25
CA GLN A 111 -17.97 -2.73 -29.27
C GLN A 111 -18.75 -2.01 -28.16
N GLY A 112 -18.88 -0.67 -28.24
CA GLY A 112 -19.57 0.12 -27.24
C GLY A 112 -18.78 0.43 -25.96
N GLN A 113 -17.48 0.05 -25.91
CA GLN A 113 -16.59 0.44 -24.82
C GLN A 113 -16.06 1.87 -25.04
N VAL A 114 -15.70 2.54 -23.97
CA VAL A 114 -15.02 3.84 -24.04
C VAL A 114 -13.53 3.62 -23.87
N ARG A 115 -12.76 4.11 -24.85
CA ARG A 115 -11.31 4.23 -24.78
C ARG A 115 -10.98 5.68 -24.49
N ALA A 116 -10.27 5.91 -23.39
CA ALA A 116 -9.82 7.23 -22.99
C ALA A 116 -8.30 7.25 -22.83
N THR A 117 -7.68 8.36 -23.23
CA THR A 117 -6.23 8.58 -23.08
C THR A 117 -6.04 9.72 -22.11
N TYR A 118 -5.16 9.50 -21.13
CA TYR A 118 -4.82 10.49 -20.13
C TYR A 118 -3.30 10.74 -20.15
N ARG A 119 -2.93 11.99 -19.92
CA ARG A 119 -1.57 12.37 -19.59
C ARG A 119 -1.44 12.40 -18.07
N ILE A 120 -0.51 11.63 -17.51
CA ILE A 120 -0.38 11.44 -16.07
C ILE A 120 1.08 11.25 -15.68
N THR A 121 1.48 11.63 -14.46
CA THR A 121 2.85 11.40 -13.99
C THR A 121 3.04 9.94 -13.57
N SER A 122 4.25 9.39 -13.78
CA SER A 122 4.56 8.02 -13.34
C SER A 122 4.35 7.85 -11.82
N ARG A 123 4.55 8.91 -11.03
CA ARG A 123 4.28 8.93 -9.59
C ARG A 123 2.80 8.70 -9.27
N ALA A 124 1.91 9.22 -10.09
CA ALA A 124 0.47 9.06 -9.93
C ALA A 124 -0.04 7.68 -10.37
N LEU A 125 0.76 6.92 -11.12
CA LEU A 125 0.44 5.55 -11.53
C LEU A 125 0.67 4.53 -10.40
N ILE A 126 1.51 4.86 -9.41
CA ILE A 126 1.75 3.96 -8.26
C ILE A 126 0.42 3.68 -7.55
N GLY A 127 0.09 2.39 -7.42
CA GLY A 127 -1.16 1.91 -6.82
C GLY A 127 -2.44 2.17 -7.64
N LEU A 128 -2.37 2.87 -8.77
CA LEU A 128 -3.53 3.18 -9.59
C LEU A 128 -4.18 1.93 -10.19
N HIS A 129 -3.37 0.96 -10.62
CA HIS A 129 -3.85 -0.26 -11.25
C HIS A 129 -4.84 -1.03 -10.36
N ASN A 130 -4.45 -1.29 -9.11
CA ASN A 130 -5.31 -1.99 -8.16
C ASN A 130 -6.56 -1.19 -7.78
N THR A 131 -6.42 0.13 -7.64
CA THR A 131 -7.55 1.03 -7.37
C THR A 131 -8.58 0.96 -8.51
N LEU A 132 -8.13 1.07 -9.77
CA LEU A 132 -9.02 1.02 -10.93
C LEU A 132 -9.61 -0.38 -11.16
N LEU A 133 -8.86 -1.46 -10.93
CA LEU A 133 -9.40 -2.82 -10.97
C LEU A 133 -10.55 -2.98 -9.96
N THR A 134 -10.37 -2.48 -8.74
CA THR A 134 -11.41 -2.54 -7.72
C THR A 134 -12.64 -1.71 -8.11
N ALA A 135 -12.43 -0.47 -8.54
CA ALA A 135 -13.51 0.44 -8.96
C ALA A 135 -14.31 -0.08 -10.16
N THR A 136 -13.67 -0.86 -11.04
CA THR A 136 -14.28 -1.40 -12.25
C THR A 136 -14.62 -2.89 -12.16
N LYS A 137 -14.55 -3.47 -10.97
CA LYS A 137 -14.80 -4.90 -10.72
C LYS A 137 -13.95 -5.82 -11.61
N GLY A 138 -12.70 -5.41 -11.87
CA GLY A 138 -11.74 -6.15 -12.68
C GLY A 138 -11.93 -6.08 -14.20
N THR A 139 -12.82 -5.20 -14.72
CA THR A 139 -13.14 -5.14 -16.15
C THR A 139 -12.33 -4.14 -16.96
N ILE A 140 -11.57 -3.26 -16.30
CA ILE A 140 -10.76 -2.26 -16.98
C ILE A 140 -9.57 -2.89 -17.71
N ILE A 141 -9.28 -2.39 -18.89
CA ILE A 141 -8.02 -2.64 -19.61
C ILE A 141 -7.22 -1.35 -19.56
N MET A 142 -5.96 -1.43 -19.15
CA MET A 142 -5.09 -0.26 -19.09
C MET A 142 -3.67 -0.58 -19.52
N SER A 143 -3.03 0.40 -20.15
CA SER A 143 -1.61 0.38 -20.49
C SER A 143 -1.05 1.79 -20.48
N SER A 144 0.24 1.94 -20.20
CA SER A 144 0.89 3.26 -20.22
C SER A 144 2.17 3.23 -21.05
N LEU A 145 2.50 4.38 -21.62
CA LEU A 145 3.73 4.61 -22.38
C LEU A 145 4.40 5.90 -21.91
N PRO A 146 5.70 5.90 -21.60
CA PRO A 146 6.42 7.12 -21.29
C PRO A 146 6.36 8.11 -22.45
N CYS A 147 5.96 9.37 -22.19
CA CYS A 147 5.84 10.40 -23.19
C CYS A 147 6.73 11.63 -22.93
N GLY A 148 7.50 11.66 -21.85
CA GLY A 148 8.43 12.73 -21.56
C GLY A 148 8.63 13.02 -20.08
N TYR A 149 9.04 14.25 -19.79
CA TYR A 149 9.29 14.73 -18.45
C TYR A 149 8.65 16.10 -18.25
N GLN A 150 8.28 16.41 -17.02
CA GLN A 150 7.78 17.72 -16.61
C GLN A 150 8.43 18.13 -15.28
N PRO A 151 8.41 19.42 -14.91
CA PRO A 151 8.80 19.85 -13.58
C PRO A 151 8.03 19.10 -12.50
N LEU A 152 8.72 18.77 -11.40
CA LEU A 152 8.09 18.08 -10.26
C LEU A 152 6.89 18.88 -9.75
N GLY A 153 5.72 18.29 -9.83
CA GLY A 153 4.46 18.88 -9.39
C GLY A 153 4.25 18.80 -7.87
N ALA A 154 3.08 19.27 -7.42
CA ALA A 154 2.67 19.18 -6.02
C ALA A 154 2.64 17.72 -5.53
N PRO A 155 2.84 17.46 -4.23
CA PRO A 155 2.68 16.12 -3.66
C PRO A 155 1.28 15.57 -3.91
N LEU A 156 1.20 14.30 -4.24
CA LEU A 156 -0.06 13.56 -4.25
C LEU A 156 -0.36 13.17 -2.81
N SER A 157 -1.41 13.73 -2.22
CA SER A 157 -1.82 13.47 -0.85
C SER A 157 -3.30 13.10 -0.77
N GLY A 158 -3.66 12.35 0.27
CA GLY A 158 -5.06 12.01 0.54
C GLY A 158 -5.68 11.04 -0.46
N LEU A 159 -4.88 10.22 -1.13
CA LEU A 159 -5.35 9.18 -2.05
C LEU A 159 -6.05 8.03 -1.32
N ARG A 160 -5.80 7.86 -0.04
CA ARG A 160 -6.52 6.92 0.84
C ARG A 160 -6.90 7.56 2.17
N ASN A 161 -7.74 6.88 2.91
CA ASN A 161 -8.06 7.23 4.29
C ASN A 161 -6.91 6.84 5.24
N GLY A 162 -6.98 7.33 6.47
CA GLY A 162 -6.07 6.95 7.54
C GLY A 162 -6.18 5.47 7.91
N VAL A 163 -5.30 4.99 8.77
CA VAL A 163 -5.22 3.58 9.16
C VAL A 163 -5.67 3.36 10.60
N LEU A 164 -6.07 2.12 10.89
CA LEU A 164 -6.29 1.62 12.24
C LEU A 164 -4.97 1.02 12.73
N ILE A 165 -4.45 1.56 13.84
CA ILE A 165 -3.15 1.19 14.39
C ILE A 165 -3.34 0.47 15.71
N ALA A 166 -2.69 -0.67 15.91
CA ALA A 166 -2.69 -1.37 17.19
C ALA A 166 -2.01 -0.50 18.26
N ALA A 167 -2.75 -0.22 19.35
CA ALA A 167 -2.27 0.62 20.45
C ALA A 167 -1.31 -0.13 21.40
N GLU A 168 -1.39 -1.45 21.46
CA GLU A 168 -0.58 -2.30 22.33
C GLU A 168 -0.30 -3.66 21.67
N SER A 169 0.71 -4.35 22.17
CA SER A 169 1.06 -5.70 21.73
C SER A 169 0.25 -6.75 22.45
N GLY A 170 -0.14 -7.81 21.75
CA GLY A 170 -0.90 -8.94 22.31
C GLY A 170 -1.65 -9.72 21.24
N THR A 171 -2.59 -10.55 21.68
CA THR A 171 -3.43 -11.33 20.78
C THR A 171 -4.77 -10.65 20.57
N SER A 172 -5.18 -10.48 19.32
CA SER A 172 -6.46 -9.86 18.96
C SER A 172 -7.65 -10.69 19.43
N THR A 173 -8.70 -10.00 19.89
CA THR A 173 -9.92 -10.64 20.38
C THR A 173 -11.12 -10.32 19.49
N ALA A 174 -12.06 -11.25 19.33
CA ALA A 174 -13.29 -11.02 18.58
C ALA A 174 -14.08 -9.83 19.14
N TYR A 175 -14.05 -9.62 20.46
CA TYR A 175 -14.73 -8.51 21.12
C TYR A 175 -14.14 -7.16 20.72
N ALA A 176 -12.81 -7.00 20.73
CA ALA A 176 -12.17 -5.77 20.37
C ALA A 176 -12.29 -5.48 18.86
N LEU A 177 -12.16 -6.55 18.04
CA LEU A 177 -12.31 -6.43 16.57
C LEU A 177 -13.72 -6.00 16.16
N ALA A 178 -14.78 -6.44 16.83
CA ALA A 178 -16.14 -5.97 16.57
C ALA A 178 -16.30 -4.45 16.81
N GLY A 179 -15.60 -3.93 17.82
CA GLY A 179 -15.53 -2.48 18.04
C GLY A 179 -14.71 -1.72 16.99
N ALA A 180 -13.68 -2.36 16.48
CA ALA A 180 -12.80 -1.82 15.44
C ALA A 180 -13.47 -1.81 14.06
N GLU A 181 -14.24 -2.85 13.70
CA GLU A 181 -14.99 -2.99 12.46
C GLU A 181 -15.98 -1.84 12.21
N ALA A 182 -16.57 -1.32 13.28
CA ALA A 182 -17.43 -0.12 13.18
C ALA A 182 -16.66 1.12 12.66
N ARG A 183 -15.33 1.14 12.83
CA ARG A 183 -14.45 2.26 12.46
C ARG A 183 -13.78 2.11 11.12
N GLY A 184 -13.67 0.88 10.61
CA GLY A 184 -12.97 0.64 9.35
C GLY A 184 -13.03 -0.79 8.88
N GLU A 185 -12.26 -1.06 7.85
CA GLU A 185 -12.02 -2.39 7.30
C GLU A 185 -10.83 -3.02 8.04
N LEU A 186 -10.94 -4.30 8.40
CA LEU A 186 -9.91 -5.00 9.14
C LEU A 186 -9.02 -5.85 8.22
N TYR A 187 -7.73 -5.93 8.57
CA TYR A 187 -6.73 -6.75 7.88
C TYR A 187 -6.28 -7.95 8.70
N ILE A 188 -6.76 -8.06 9.92
CA ILE A 188 -6.47 -9.17 10.84
C ILE A 188 -7.76 -9.80 11.36
N GLY A 189 -7.69 -11.10 11.66
CA GLY A 189 -8.77 -11.84 12.33
C GLY A 189 -8.54 -12.00 13.83
N PRO A 190 -9.52 -12.63 14.54
CA PRO A 190 -9.36 -12.99 15.95
C PRO A 190 -8.23 -14.01 16.14
N GLY A 191 -7.46 -13.85 17.22
CA GLY A 191 -6.35 -14.75 17.54
C GLY A 191 -5.03 -14.38 16.84
N ALA A 192 -5.00 -13.30 16.05
CA ALA A 192 -3.76 -12.81 15.45
C ALA A 192 -2.89 -12.13 16.52
N GLU A 193 -1.61 -12.42 16.51
CA GLU A 193 -0.63 -11.70 17.31
C GLU A 193 -0.27 -10.39 16.65
N VAL A 194 -0.37 -9.30 17.39
CA VAL A 194 -0.09 -7.94 16.94
C VAL A 194 0.87 -7.24 17.89
N TYR A 195 1.52 -6.20 17.40
CA TYR A 195 2.36 -5.33 18.23
C TYR A 195 1.97 -3.86 18.08
N ALA A 196 2.35 -3.05 19.07
CA ALA A 196 2.06 -1.62 19.06
C ALA A 196 2.68 -0.93 17.84
N GLY A 197 1.86 -0.20 17.07
CA GLY A 197 2.29 0.44 15.82
C GLY A 197 2.02 -0.38 14.56
N GLU A 198 1.57 -1.62 14.66
CA GLU A 198 1.12 -2.43 13.52
C GLU A 198 -0.19 -1.86 12.96
N ILE A 199 -0.32 -1.83 11.63
CA ILE A 199 -1.53 -1.41 10.94
C ILE A 199 -2.44 -2.62 10.80
N VAL A 200 -3.60 -2.54 11.45
CA VAL A 200 -4.57 -3.64 11.55
C VAL A 200 -5.83 -3.42 10.71
N GLY A 201 -5.90 -2.29 9.99
CA GLY A 201 -7.03 -1.99 9.13
C GLY A 201 -6.97 -0.60 8.52
N LEU A 202 -7.94 -0.31 7.64
CA LEU A 202 -8.19 0.99 7.01
C LEU A 202 -9.28 1.72 7.77
N ASN A 203 -9.03 2.97 8.18
CA ASN A 203 -10.02 3.80 8.83
C ASN A 203 -11.06 4.33 7.81
N LYS A 204 -12.31 4.53 8.24
CA LYS A 204 -13.34 5.23 7.45
C LYS A 204 -13.07 6.74 7.34
N ARG A 205 -12.22 7.30 8.20
CA ARG A 205 -11.84 8.72 8.24
C ARG A 205 -10.44 8.92 7.66
N LYS A 206 -10.11 10.17 7.35
CA LYS A 206 -8.79 10.53 6.79
C LYS A 206 -7.64 10.42 7.80
N ASP A 207 -7.95 10.55 9.10
CA ASP A 207 -6.93 10.52 10.15
C ASP A 207 -6.66 9.09 10.61
N ASP A 208 -5.41 8.83 11.00
CA ASP A 208 -5.02 7.60 11.66
C ASP A 208 -5.68 7.47 13.03
N LEU A 209 -6.02 6.24 13.42
CA LEU A 209 -6.68 5.96 14.67
C LEU A 209 -6.00 4.80 15.41
N GLU A 210 -5.47 5.10 16.59
CA GLU A 210 -4.98 4.07 17.51
C GLU A 210 -6.14 3.35 18.19
N ILE A 211 -6.16 2.03 18.12
CA ILE A 211 -7.20 1.18 18.70
C ILE A 211 -6.59 0.02 19.47
N ASN A 212 -7.23 -0.37 20.56
CA ASN A 212 -6.85 -1.58 21.29
C ASN A 212 -7.62 -2.78 20.74
N VAL A 213 -6.95 -3.64 19.97
CA VAL A 213 -7.51 -4.86 19.38
C VAL A 213 -7.32 -6.10 20.26
N CYS A 214 -6.60 -5.97 21.38
CA CYS A 214 -6.29 -7.07 22.31
C CYS A 214 -7.25 -7.11 23.52
N LYS A 215 -8.11 -6.09 23.67
CA LYS A 215 -9.00 -5.94 24.83
C LYS A 215 -10.00 -7.09 24.92
N GLY A 216 -9.96 -7.83 26.03
CA GLY A 216 -10.98 -8.86 26.34
C GLY A 216 -12.31 -8.27 26.82
N LYS A 217 -13.39 -9.05 26.69
CA LYS A 217 -14.68 -8.71 27.31
C LYS A 217 -14.52 -8.77 28.83
N GLN A 218 -14.70 -7.66 29.52
CA GLN A 218 -14.76 -7.68 30.99
C GLN A 218 -16.04 -8.39 31.40
N LEU A 219 -15.89 -9.46 32.16
CA LEU A 219 -17.01 -10.15 32.78
C LEU A 219 -17.55 -9.29 33.93
N THR A 220 -18.63 -8.58 33.69
CA THR A 220 -19.38 -7.93 34.77
C THR A 220 -20.33 -8.95 35.38
N ASN A 221 -20.43 -8.98 36.74
CA ASN A 221 -21.29 -9.89 37.49
C ASN A 221 -22.81 -9.70 37.24
N MET A 222 -23.21 -8.76 36.40
CA MET A 222 -24.60 -8.62 35.96
C MET A 222 -24.86 -9.51 34.74
N ARG A 223 -25.44 -10.66 34.98
CA ARG A 223 -25.99 -11.52 33.94
C ARG A 223 -27.21 -10.87 33.29
N SER A 224 -27.03 -10.10 32.25
CA SER A 224 -28.10 -9.85 31.29
C SER A 224 -28.17 -11.08 30.34
N LYS A 225 -29.27 -11.82 30.40
CA LYS A 225 -29.51 -13.04 29.62
C LYS A 225 -29.56 -12.89 28.10
N SER A 226 -29.18 -11.75 27.53
CA SER A 226 -29.43 -11.43 26.11
C SER A 226 -28.21 -11.22 25.23
N SER A 227 -26.99 -11.52 25.67
CA SER A 227 -25.79 -11.24 24.80
C SER A 227 -24.71 -12.31 24.77
N ASP A 228 -25.06 -13.57 24.92
CA ASP A 228 -24.15 -14.73 24.69
C ASP A 228 -24.18 -15.23 23.23
N GLY A 229 -24.67 -14.43 22.28
CA GLY A 229 -24.52 -14.71 20.86
C GLY A 229 -23.04 -14.63 20.44
N ALA A 230 -22.59 -15.61 19.66
CA ALA A 230 -21.27 -15.55 19.03
C ALA A 230 -21.12 -14.23 18.28
N ILE A 231 -20.02 -13.51 18.54
CA ILE A 231 -19.72 -12.28 17.82
C ILE A 231 -19.42 -12.66 16.36
N GLN A 232 -20.28 -12.23 15.46
CA GLN A 232 -20.05 -12.39 14.03
C GLN A 232 -19.24 -11.18 13.55
N LEU A 233 -18.07 -11.44 12.96
CA LEU A 233 -17.23 -10.46 12.29
C LEU A 233 -17.38 -10.64 10.79
N THR A 234 -17.32 -9.56 10.02
CA THR A 234 -17.10 -9.65 8.58
C THR A 234 -15.72 -10.25 8.30
N PRO A 235 -15.55 -11.03 7.23
CA PRO A 235 -14.24 -11.51 6.83
C PRO A 235 -13.25 -10.34 6.70
N TYR A 236 -12.08 -10.48 7.29
CA TYR A 236 -11.01 -9.49 7.14
C TYR A 236 -10.34 -9.62 5.77
N THR A 237 -9.84 -8.51 5.26
CA THR A 237 -9.16 -8.46 3.96
C THR A 237 -7.70 -8.88 4.10
N GLN A 238 -7.29 -9.89 3.34
CA GLN A 238 -5.89 -10.25 3.17
C GLN A 238 -5.34 -9.59 1.90
N MET A 239 -4.37 -8.71 2.07
CA MET A 239 -3.72 -8.04 0.94
C MET A 239 -2.59 -8.89 0.37
N SER A 240 -2.47 -8.89 -0.98
CA SER A 240 -1.30 -9.41 -1.67
C SER A 240 -0.09 -8.51 -1.43
N LEU A 241 1.11 -8.97 -1.81
CA LEU A 241 2.33 -8.16 -1.72
C LEU A 241 2.19 -6.85 -2.49
N GLU A 242 1.68 -6.92 -3.72
CA GLU A 242 1.46 -5.76 -4.57
C GLU A 242 0.48 -4.78 -3.92
N GLN A 243 -0.63 -5.27 -3.38
CA GLN A 243 -1.60 -4.44 -2.67
C GLN A 243 -1.00 -3.78 -1.43
N CYS A 244 -0.12 -4.48 -0.69
CA CYS A 244 0.59 -3.89 0.44
C CYS A 244 1.55 -2.77 0.00
N LEU A 245 2.30 -2.98 -1.09
CA LEU A 245 3.22 -1.96 -1.64
C LEU A 245 2.48 -0.71 -2.13
N ASP A 246 1.31 -0.89 -2.75
CA ASP A 246 0.43 0.19 -3.19
C ASP A 246 -0.19 0.96 -2.02
N PHE A 247 -0.42 0.25 -0.91
CA PHE A 247 -1.12 0.77 0.26
C PHE A 247 -0.26 1.67 1.12
N ILE A 248 1.03 1.35 1.32
CA ILE A 248 1.89 2.06 2.27
C ILE A 248 2.15 3.51 1.87
N GLU A 249 2.13 4.40 2.86
CA GLU A 249 2.52 5.81 2.73
C GLU A 249 3.95 6.05 3.20
N ASP A 250 4.44 7.29 3.11
CA ASP A 250 5.85 7.64 3.37
C ASP A 250 6.28 7.41 4.82
N ASP A 251 5.33 7.39 5.76
CA ASP A 251 5.55 7.11 7.18
C ASP A 251 5.24 5.66 7.58
N GLU A 252 5.11 4.78 6.60
CA GLU A 252 4.75 3.38 6.78
C GLU A 252 5.76 2.43 6.14
N LEU A 253 5.82 1.23 6.66
CA LEU A 253 6.69 0.15 6.19
C LEU A 253 5.88 -1.14 6.04
N LEU A 254 6.30 -1.95 5.08
CA LEU A 254 5.87 -3.32 4.92
C LEU A 254 6.94 -4.27 5.47
N GLU A 255 6.61 -5.03 6.49
CA GLU A 255 7.43 -6.15 6.95
C GLU A 255 7.16 -7.37 6.08
N VAL A 256 8.20 -7.89 5.46
CA VAL A 256 8.17 -9.08 4.62
C VAL A 256 8.89 -10.21 5.34
N THR A 257 8.14 -11.24 5.70
CA THR A 257 8.68 -12.48 6.26
C THR A 257 8.26 -13.66 5.39
N PRO A 258 8.88 -14.83 5.49
CA PRO A 258 8.47 -16.00 4.73
C PRO A 258 6.99 -16.38 4.90
N GLN A 259 6.42 -16.11 6.07
CA GLN A 259 5.06 -16.53 6.42
C GLN A 259 4.05 -15.38 6.38
N HIS A 260 4.46 -14.14 6.69
CA HIS A 260 3.56 -13.01 6.86
C HIS A 260 4.01 -11.77 6.12
N LEU A 261 3.03 -10.98 5.71
CA LEU A 261 3.16 -9.60 5.28
C LEU A 261 2.46 -8.74 6.34
N ARG A 262 3.17 -7.84 7.00
CA ARG A 262 2.61 -6.95 8.03
C ARG A 262 2.88 -5.51 7.69
N LEU A 263 1.87 -4.71 7.77
CA LEU A 263 1.96 -3.26 7.61
C LEU A 263 2.21 -2.63 8.97
N ARG A 264 3.07 -1.63 9.04
CA ARG A 264 3.33 -0.90 10.29
C ARG A 264 3.69 0.56 10.05
N LYS A 265 3.58 1.36 11.07
CA LYS A 265 4.17 2.69 11.06
C LYS A 265 5.70 2.60 11.17
N ALA A 266 6.42 3.48 10.47
CA ALA A 266 7.87 3.56 10.55
C ALA A 266 8.33 3.90 11.99
N GLU A 267 7.65 4.85 12.64
CA GLU A 267 7.85 5.15 14.07
C GLU A 267 6.78 4.41 14.89
N LEU A 268 7.20 3.46 15.72
CA LEU A 268 6.27 2.65 16.54
C LEU A 268 5.78 3.40 17.79
N ASP A 269 6.55 4.38 18.29
CA ASP A 269 6.17 5.16 19.47
C ASP A 269 5.06 6.17 19.12
N PRO A 270 3.85 6.05 19.74
CA PRO A 270 2.73 6.93 19.45
C PRO A 270 2.99 8.40 19.81
N ILE A 271 3.83 8.66 20.82
CA ILE A 271 4.16 10.02 21.24
C ILE A 271 5.06 10.68 20.18
N LYS A 272 6.03 9.95 19.68
CA LYS A 272 6.93 10.44 18.63
C LYS A 272 6.18 10.66 17.31
N ARG A 273 5.29 9.75 16.91
CA ARG A 273 4.42 9.94 15.73
C ARG A 273 3.63 11.26 15.82
N LYS A 274 2.94 11.49 16.94
CA LYS A 274 2.16 12.71 17.15
C LYS A 274 3.00 14.00 17.13
N ARG A 275 4.27 13.91 17.51
CA ARG A 275 5.19 15.07 17.43
C ARG A 275 5.63 15.32 15.99
N ALA A 276 5.93 14.28 15.22
CA ALA A 276 6.34 14.40 13.82
C ALA A 276 5.25 15.02 12.93
N HIS A 277 3.97 14.74 13.19
CA HIS A 277 2.85 15.33 12.44
C HIS A 277 2.51 16.79 12.80
N ARG A 278 3.17 17.38 13.80
CA ARG A 278 2.95 18.80 14.21
C ARG A 278 3.93 19.78 13.59
N HIS A 279 4.91 19.30 12.86
CA HIS A 279 5.92 20.08 12.13
C HIS A 279 5.75 19.87 10.61
#